data_ee566aaf996f627ffa0d67a9b94a5760
#
_entry.id   ee566aaf996f627ffa0d67a9b94a5760
#
_cell.length_a   1.000
_cell.length_b   1.000
_cell.length_c   1.000
_cell.angle_alpha   90.00
_cell.angle_beta   90.00
_cell.angle_gamma   90.00
#
_symmetry.space_group_name_H-M   'P 1'
#
loop_
_entity.id
_entity.type
_entity.pdbx_description
1 polymer ?
#
loop_
_entity_poly.entity_id
_entity_poly.type
_entity_poly.pdbx_seq_one_letter_code
_entity_poly.pdbx_strand_id
1 'polypeptide(L)'
;MSIAITDDHRALAGTASDFLTRRDARGAARALLEAPDEALPPFWDDLVGLGWLGLHVPEEHGGSGYGLEELVVVVEALGRAVAPGPFVPTVIASATLAAVGGEIAKTHLPGLADGSVAGAVALGGAVTVDGDTAIGSAGAVLGGGLAQLLLVAAGDDVAVVEMGEGVSVETPPNMDPTRRTARVTLDGAPATVLPGARRTLVDLARVILAAEAVGLARECTEQAAAYAKERIQFGRPIAMFQAVKHHCANMVVATELATSAVWDAARAAASGGDQLTYAAAVAATLAAPAADLCANLNTQVHGGIAITWEHDAHLYLRRATTLLPLLAADTAAAELTDLTREGVARARTVELPPEAEAIRDEVRAFAERIRDLSPDDQRTELIDSGYAMPHWPTPWGRAAGAVEQLVIEQEFAAAGIARPAYGITGWVILTLIQYATDDQVARWVRPALDQEVVWCQLFSEPDAGSDAAGIKARATRVEGGWLVNGQKVWTSGAHLAGMGFATVRTNPDVPKHEGITTVVIDMHADGVEVRPLRMTTGGSEFNEVFFNDVFVPDDDVVGPVDGGWTVARATLGNESVSIGGGQGGMSMPGSG
;
A
#
# COMPACT_ATOMS: atom_id res chain seq x y z
N MET A 1 -3.40 -2.34 -11.49
CA MET A 1 -2.22 -3.19 -11.17
C MET A 1 -1.04 -2.25 -11.05
N SER A 2 -0.22 -2.39 -10.03
CA SER A 2 1.02 -1.59 -9.91
C SER A 2 1.90 -1.89 -11.12
N ILE A 3 2.40 -0.87 -11.81
CA ILE A 3 3.41 -0.97 -12.89
C ILE A 3 4.65 -1.75 -12.44
N ALA A 4 4.77 -1.92 -11.16
CA ALA A 4 5.85 -2.52 -10.43
C ALA A 4 5.88 -4.04 -10.39
N ILE A 5 4.77 -4.72 -10.63
CA ILE A 5 4.66 -6.18 -10.53
C ILE A 5 4.45 -6.73 -11.93
N THR A 6 5.48 -7.38 -12.47
CA THR A 6 5.47 -7.97 -13.83
C THR A 6 4.70 -9.28 -13.85
N ASP A 7 4.43 -9.80 -15.04
CA ASP A 7 3.86 -11.14 -15.21
C ASP A 7 4.82 -12.23 -14.75
N ASP A 8 6.14 -12.01 -14.86
CA ASP A 8 7.16 -12.92 -14.33
C ASP A 8 7.13 -12.99 -12.81
N HIS A 9 6.96 -11.86 -12.10
CA HIS A 9 6.77 -11.86 -10.65
C HIS A 9 5.51 -12.64 -10.25
N ARG A 10 4.41 -12.52 -11.02
CA ARG A 10 3.17 -13.30 -10.75
C ARG A 10 3.38 -14.78 -11.01
N ALA A 11 4.10 -15.14 -12.08
CA ALA A 11 4.43 -16.52 -12.38
C ALA A 11 5.32 -17.14 -11.30
N LEU A 12 6.32 -16.38 -10.80
CA LEU A 12 7.18 -16.79 -9.70
C LEU A 12 6.37 -17.00 -8.41
N ALA A 13 5.48 -16.06 -8.07
CA ALA A 13 4.59 -16.18 -6.91
C ALA A 13 3.68 -17.41 -6.99
N GLY A 14 3.09 -17.67 -8.17
CA GLY A 14 2.29 -18.86 -8.43
C GLY A 14 3.11 -20.14 -8.25
N THR A 15 4.31 -20.18 -8.84
CA THR A 15 5.22 -21.34 -8.72
C THR A 15 5.62 -21.62 -7.28
N ALA A 16 5.94 -20.57 -6.51
CA ALA A 16 6.30 -20.68 -5.10
C ALA A 16 5.13 -21.19 -4.24
N SER A 17 3.94 -20.62 -4.44
CA SER A 17 2.72 -21.05 -3.74
C SER A 17 2.37 -22.52 -4.04
N ASP A 18 2.42 -22.92 -5.31
CA ASP A 18 2.14 -24.29 -5.74
C ASP A 18 3.16 -25.29 -5.19
N PHE A 19 4.44 -24.93 -5.17
CA PHE A 19 5.49 -25.76 -4.60
C PHE A 19 5.24 -26.00 -3.11
N LEU A 20 5.07 -24.92 -2.33
CA LEU A 20 4.88 -24.99 -0.89
C LEU A 20 3.60 -25.74 -0.50
N THR A 21 2.55 -25.59 -1.29
CA THR A 21 1.30 -26.34 -1.11
C THR A 21 1.50 -27.83 -1.39
N ARG A 22 2.12 -28.20 -2.50
CA ARG A 22 2.37 -29.60 -2.86
C ARG A 22 3.33 -30.31 -1.89
N ARG A 23 4.27 -29.57 -1.28
CA ARG A 23 5.22 -30.09 -0.29
C ARG A 23 4.70 -30.02 1.14
N ASP A 24 3.44 -29.59 1.32
CA ASP A 24 2.81 -29.46 2.64
C ASP A 24 3.69 -28.71 3.65
N ALA A 25 4.16 -27.52 3.23
CA ALA A 25 5.08 -26.72 4.06
C ALA A 25 4.49 -26.38 5.43
N ARG A 26 3.16 -26.17 5.50
CA ARG A 26 2.44 -25.91 6.76
C ARG A 26 2.38 -27.16 7.64
N GLY A 27 2.18 -28.33 7.08
CA GLY A 27 2.27 -29.61 7.80
C GLY A 27 3.68 -29.86 8.35
N ALA A 28 4.72 -29.54 7.57
CA ALA A 28 6.10 -29.60 8.02
C ALA A 28 6.37 -28.63 9.19
N ALA A 29 5.83 -27.41 9.15
CA ALA A 29 5.90 -26.47 10.28
C ALA A 29 5.17 -27.04 11.52
N ARG A 30 3.99 -27.58 11.34
CA ARG A 30 3.22 -28.18 12.42
C ARG A 30 3.96 -29.36 13.09
N ALA A 31 4.68 -30.17 12.33
CA ALA A 31 5.46 -31.27 12.86
C ALA A 31 6.60 -30.81 13.80
N LEU A 32 7.09 -29.58 13.66
CA LEU A 32 8.15 -29.02 14.51
C LEU A 32 7.63 -28.44 15.85
N LEU A 33 6.32 -28.30 16.03
CA LEU A 33 5.74 -27.74 17.28
C LEU A 33 6.14 -28.53 18.53
N GLU A 34 6.21 -29.84 18.41
CA GLU A 34 6.54 -30.78 19.51
C GLU A 34 7.88 -31.48 19.29
N ALA A 35 8.60 -31.14 18.20
CA ALA A 35 9.90 -31.73 17.95
C ALA A 35 10.93 -31.24 18.98
N PRO A 36 11.76 -32.14 19.54
CA PRO A 36 12.78 -31.75 20.51
C PRO A 36 13.82 -30.83 19.88
N ASP A 37 14.20 -31.11 18.63
CA ASP A 37 15.24 -30.42 17.91
C ASP A 37 14.69 -29.76 16.64
N GLU A 38 15.34 -28.70 16.18
CA GLU A 38 15.12 -28.10 14.87
C GLU A 38 15.81 -28.95 13.80
N ALA A 39 15.16 -29.11 12.66
CA ALA A 39 15.70 -29.85 11.53
C ALA A 39 15.37 -29.15 10.22
N LEU A 40 16.13 -29.45 9.18
CA LEU A 40 15.80 -29.02 7.82
C LEU A 40 14.44 -29.58 7.43
N PRO A 41 13.58 -28.78 6.76
CA PRO A 41 12.28 -29.30 6.33
C PRO A 41 12.44 -30.41 5.28
N PRO A 42 11.51 -31.38 5.21
CA PRO A 42 11.59 -32.51 4.27
C PRO A 42 11.73 -32.13 2.80
N PHE A 43 11.36 -30.90 2.47
CA PHE A 43 11.40 -30.35 1.11
C PHE A 43 12.62 -29.46 0.86
N TRP A 44 13.60 -29.44 1.76
CA TRP A 44 14.76 -28.52 1.67
C TRP A 44 15.54 -28.72 0.37
N ASP A 45 15.91 -29.96 0.05
CA ASP A 45 16.69 -30.28 -1.15
C ASP A 45 15.94 -29.91 -2.43
N ASP A 46 14.62 -30.12 -2.46
CA ASP A 46 13.78 -29.72 -3.58
C ASP A 46 13.71 -28.19 -3.74
N LEU A 47 13.63 -27.47 -2.62
CA LEU A 47 13.64 -26.00 -2.60
C LEU A 47 14.98 -25.46 -3.10
N VAL A 48 16.07 -26.02 -2.62
CA VAL A 48 17.45 -25.73 -3.09
C VAL A 48 17.55 -25.95 -4.60
N GLY A 49 17.02 -27.08 -5.08
CA GLY A 49 17.02 -27.44 -6.50
C GLY A 49 16.27 -26.44 -7.41
N LEU A 50 15.41 -25.59 -6.86
CA LEU A 50 14.74 -24.50 -7.59
C LEU A 50 15.62 -23.25 -7.76
N GLY A 51 16.79 -23.19 -7.11
CA GLY A 51 17.72 -22.07 -7.20
C GLY A 51 17.27 -20.80 -6.48
N TRP A 52 16.24 -20.86 -5.63
CA TRP A 52 15.67 -19.67 -4.99
C TRP A 52 16.59 -19.02 -3.95
N LEU A 53 17.52 -19.76 -3.34
CA LEU A 53 18.53 -19.20 -2.45
C LEU A 53 19.51 -18.27 -3.17
N GLY A 54 19.72 -18.50 -4.47
CA GLY A 54 20.66 -17.76 -5.31
C GLY A 54 20.00 -16.69 -6.21
N LEU A 55 18.70 -16.39 -6.09
CA LEU A 55 18.00 -15.44 -6.98
C LEU A 55 18.73 -14.10 -7.07
N HIS A 56 19.07 -13.51 -5.94
CA HIS A 56 19.70 -12.18 -5.82
C HIS A 56 21.23 -12.22 -5.82
N VAL A 57 21.83 -13.42 -5.84
CA VAL A 57 23.28 -13.60 -5.85
C VAL A 57 23.80 -13.42 -7.30
N PRO A 58 24.89 -12.67 -7.51
CA PRO A 58 25.48 -12.51 -8.83
C PRO A 58 25.82 -13.84 -9.51
N GLU A 59 25.69 -13.90 -10.84
CA GLU A 59 25.99 -15.11 -11.64
C GLU A 59 27.43 -15.60 -11.44
N GLU A 60 28.39 -14.70 -11.28
CA GLU A 60 29.80 -15.03 -11.03
C GLU A 60 30.02 -15.78 -9.70
N HIS A 61 29.03 -15.77 -8.80
CA HIS A 61 29.01 -16.50 -7.53
C HIS A 61 27.99 -17.65 -7.52
N GLY A 62 27.50 -18.06 -8.69
CA GLY A 62 26.58 -19.19 -8.83
C GLY A 62 25.11 -18.86 -8.62
N GLY A 63 24.75 -17.58 -8.53
CA GLY A 63 23.35 -17.13 -8.44
C GLY A 63 22.72 -16.84 -9.80
N SER A 64 21.54 -16.23 -9.78
CA SER A 64 20.75 -15.88 -10.97
C SER A 64 20.87 -14.40 -11.38
N GLY A 65 21.48 -13.56 -10.55
CA GLY A 65 21.73 -12.15 -10.83
C GLY A 65 20.48 -11.25 -10.86
N TYR A 66 19.35 -11.72 -10.29
CA TYR A 66 18.14 -10.90 -10.14
C TYR A 66 18.28 -9.89 -9.00
N GLY A 67 17.25 -9.04 -8.81
CA GLY A 67 17.17 -8.10 -7.69
C GLY A 67 16.56 -8.70 -6.43
N LEU A 68 16.33 -7.85 -5.43
CA LEU A 68 15.56 -8.25 -4.26
C LEU A 68 14.06 -8.36 -4.56
N GLU A 69 13.57 -7.80 -5.66
CA GLU A 69 12.18 -7.89 -6.08
C GLU A 69 11.72 -9.34 -6.26
N GLU A 70 12.52 -10.16 -6.93
CA GLU A 70 12.23 -11.59 -7.12
C GLU A 70 12.37 -12.35 -5.81
N LEU A 71 13.36 -12.00 -4.99
CA LEU A 71 13.56 -12.66 -3.70
C LEU A 71 12.37 -12.42 -2.75
N VAL A 72 11.86 -11.18 -2.65
CA VAL A 72 10.73 -10.88 -1.74
C VAL A 72 9.46 -11.59 -2.15
N VAL A 73 9.25 -11.89 -3.45
CA VAL A 73 8.14 -12.72 -3.92
C VAL A 73 8.18 -14.12 -3.31
N VAL A 74 9.35 -14.76 -3.32
CA VAL A 74 9.53 -16.10 -2.74
C VAL A 74 9.39 -16.05 -1.22
N VAL A 75 9.97 -15.03 -0.56
CA VAL A 75 9.89 -14.87 0.90
C VAL A 75 8.45 -14.60 1.35
N GLU A 76 7.66 -13.81 0.61
CA GLU A 76 6.24 -13.62 0.87
C GLU A 76 5.48 -14.97 0.81
N ALA A 77 5.75 -15.80 -0.20
CA ALA A 77 5.13 -17.12 -0.32
C ALA A 77 5.51 -18.05 0.87
N LEU A 78 6.78 -18.02 1.30
CA LEU A 78 7.23 -18.75 2.50
C LEU A 78 6.51 -18.26 3.76
N GLY A 79 6.32 -16.95 3.91
CA GLY A 79 5.54 -16.35 5.01
C GLY A 79 4.08 -16.83 5.00
N ARG A 80 3.42 -16.83 3.84
CA ARG A 80 2.06 -17.35 3.68
C ARG A 80 1.92 -18.82 4.12
N ALA A 81 2.93 -19.63 3.84
CA ALA A 81 2.95 -21.04 4.22
C ALA A 81 3.47 -21.30 5.65
N VAL A 82 3.93 -20.27 6.37
CA VAL A 82 4.70 -20.42 7.64
C VAL A 82 5.83 -21.43 7.47
N ALA A 83 6.52 -21.40 6.32
CA ALA A 83 7.50 -22.40 5.97
C ALA A 83 8.64 -22.46 7.01
N PRO A 84 9.03 -23.67 7.48
CA PRO A 84 10.15 -23.84 8.39
C PRO A 84 11.49 -23.86 7.67
N GLY A 85 12.57 -23.85 8.43
CA GLY A 85 13.95 -23.99 7.93
C GLY A 85 14.69 -22.66 7.75
N PRO A 86 15.97 -22.73 7.35
CA PRO A 86 16.90 -21.61 7.38
C PRO A 86 16.90 -20.74 6.12
N PHE A 87 15.85 -20.78 5.26
CA PHE A 87 15.83 -19.99 4.02
C PHE A 87 16.04 -18.51 4.30
N VAL A 88 15.18 -17.93 5.15
CA VAL A 88 15.20 -16.48 5.44
C VAL A 88 16.54 -16.00 5.99
N PRO A 89 17.13 -16.59 7.05
CA PRO A 89 18.44 -16.17 7.53
C PRO A 89 19.55 -16.39 6.50
N THR A 90 19.49 -17.44 5.68
CA THR A 90 20.48 -17.71 4.63
C THR A 90 20.46 -16.61 3.56
N VAL A 91 19.29 -16.20 3.09
CA VAL A 91 19.20 -15.15 2.07
C VAL A 91 19.50 -13.75 2.64
N ILE A 92 19.30 -13.50 3.93
CA ILE A 92 19.79 -12.27 4.58
C ILE A 92 21.32 -12.26 4.60
N ALA A 93 21.95 -13.38 4.95
CA ALA A 93 23.41 -13.49 4.97
C ALA A 93 24.00 -13.30 3.55
N SER A 94 23.46 -14.00 2.55
CA SER A 94 23.95 -13.89 1.16
C SER A 94 23.71 -12.52 0.57
N ALA A 95 22.55 -11.88 0.82
CA ALA A 95 22.27 -10.52 0.35
C ALA A 95 23.26 -9.50 0.96
N THR A 96 23.59 -9.65 2.25
CA THR A 96 24.58 -8.80 2.91
C THR A 96 25.97 -8.97 2.30
N LEU A 97 26.42 -10.21 2.09
CA LEU A 97 27.72 -10.48 1.48
C LEU A 97 27.78 -10.03 0.02
N ALA A 98 26.69 -10.19 -0.74
CA ALA A 98 26.62 -9.70 -2.12
C ALA A 98 26.71 -8.17 -2.19
N ALA A 99 26.06 -7.45 -1.26
CA ALA A 99 26.11 -5.99 -1.20
C ALA A 99 27.50 -5.45 -0.79
N VAL A 100 28.22 -6.15 0.10
CA VAL A 100 29.57 -5.75 0.55
C VAL A 100 30.64 -6.14 -0.48
N GLY A 101 30.49 -7.29 -1.11
CA GLY A 101 31.44 -7.80 -2.12
C GLY A 101 32.78 -8.27 -1.56
N GLY A 102 33.81 -8.27 -2.41
CA GLY A 102 35.19 -8.61 -2.05
C GLY A 102 35.46 -10.11 -1.94
N GLU A 103 36.62 -10.50 -1.33
CA GLU A 103 37.04 -11.90 -1.24
C GLU A 103 36.10 -12.73 -0.36
N ILE A 104 35.51 -12.14 0.66
CA ILE A 104 34.58 -12.83 1.56
C ILE A 104 33.30 -13.28 0.80
N ALA A 105 32.82 -12.45 -0.12
CA ALA A 105 31.70 -12.78 -0.99
C ALA A 105 32.05 -13.98 -1.90
N LYS A 106 33.22 -13.96 -2.54
CA LYS A 106 33.68 -15.06 -3.39
C LYS A 106 33.79 -16.38 -2.63
N THR A 107 34.19 -16.32 -1.37
CA THR A 107 34.37 -17.51 -0.54
C THR A 107 33.05 -18.13 -0.13
N HIS A 108 32.05 -17.33 0.29
CA HIS A 108 30.87 -17.86 0.95
C HIS A 108 29.58 -17.82 0.11
N LEU A 109 29.47 -16.91 -0.88
CA LEU A 109 28.25 -16.81 -1.69
C LEU A 109 27.91 -18.09 -2.46
N PRO A 110 28.86 -18.81 -3.07
CA PRO A 110 28.51 -20.04 -3.78
C PRO A 110 27.81 -21.08 -2.92
N GLY A 111 28.31 -21.31 -1.70
CA GLY A 111 27.70 -22.27 -0.78
C GLY A 111 26.36 -21.82 -0.20
N LEU A 112 26.17 -20.51 -0.02
CA LEU A 112 24.86 -19.97 0.40
C LEU A 112 23.85 -20.03 -0.75
N ALA A 113 24.27 -19.81 -2.01
CA ALA A 113 23.40 -19.82 -3.17
C ALA A 113 22.93 -21.23 -3.56
N ASP A 114 23.83 -22.23 -3.46
CA ASP A 114 23.52 -23.63 -3.77
C ASP A 114 22.98 -24.42 -2.56
N GLY A 115 22.83 -23.77 -1.38
CA GLY A 115 22.27 -24.36 -0.18
C GLY A 115 23.14 -25.38 0.54
N SER A 116 24.41 -25.56 0.11
CA SER A 116 25.39 -26.41 0.83
C SER A 116 25.82 -25.80 2.17
N VAL A 117 25.63 -24.48 2.31
CA VAL A 117 25.86 -23.72 3.54
C VAL A 117 24.58 -23.00 3.92
N ALA A 118 24.07 -23.26 5.12
CA ALA A 118 22.98 -22.49 5.70
C ALA A 118 23.56 -21.29 6.48
N GLY A 119 22.99 -20.13 6.27
CA GLY A 119 23.36 -18.90 6.96
C GLY A 119 22.50 -18.62 8.19
N ALA A 120 23.11 -17.95 9.17
CA ALA A 120 22.44 -17.38 10.33
C ALA A 120 22.79 -15.89 10.46
N VAL A 121 21.90 -15.13 11.10
CA VAL A 121 22.12 -13.69 11.34
C VAL A 121 21.78 -13.29 12.75
N ALA A 122 22.59 -12.37 13.31
CA ALA A 122 22.33 -11.70 14.56
C ALA A 122 22.40 -10.18 14.35
N LEU A 123 21.27 -9.49 14.48
CA LEU A 123 21.14 -8.06 14.26
C LEU A 123 21.55 -7.21 15.48
N GLY A 124 21.76 -7.86 16.62
CA GLY A 124 22.19 -7.26 17.87
C GLY A 124 23.09 -8.22 18.63
N GLY A 125 23.43 -7.84 19.86
CA GLY A 125 24.32 -8.63 20.71
C GLY A 125 25.45 -7.76 21.29
N ALA A 126 26.35 -8.40 22.00
CA ALA A 126 27.55 -7.79 22.58
C ALA A 126 28.77 -8.57 22.09
N VAL A 127 29.08 -8.44 20.81
CA VAL A 127 30.26 -9.06 20.19
C VAL A 127 31.29 -7.98 19.90
N THR A 128 32.54 -8.30 20.25
CA THR A 128 33.73 -7.51 19.91
C THR A 128 34.67 -8.36 19.07
N VAL A 129 35.41 -7.73 18.17
CA VAL A 129 36.43 -8.41 17.36
C VAL A 129 37.79 -7.81 17.70
N ASP A 130 38.76 -8.68 17.98
CA ASP A 130 40.13 -8.31 18.17
C ASP A 130 41.02 -9.07 17.17
N GLY A 131 41.55 -8.33 16.22
CA GLY A 131 42.25 -8.92 15.07
C GLY A 131 41.34 -9.77 14.21
N ASP A 132 41.56 -11.08 14.21
CA ASP A 132 40.81 -12.08 13.44
C ASP A 132 39.93 -12.99 14.33
N THR A 133 39.67 -12.59 15.57
CA THR A 133 38.87 -13.35 16.52
C THR A 133 37.70 -12.57 17.09
N ALA A 134 36.56 -13.23 17.21
CA ALA A 134 35.33 -12.67 17.78
C ALA A 134 35.10 -13.25 19.20
N ILE A 135 34.67 -12.37 20.12
CA ILE A 135 34.38 -12.71 21.50
C ILE A 135 33.08 -12.03 21.93
N GLY A 136 32.25 -12.75 22.67
CA GLY A 136 31.04 -12.21 23.28
C GLY A 136 29.80 -13.01 22.96
N SER A 137 28.63 -12.42 23.25
CA SER A 137 27.33 -13.03 22.99
C SER A 137 26.69 -12.41 21.75
N ALA A 138 26.39 -13.22 20.74
CA ALA A 138 25.62 -12.79 19.58
C ALA A 138 24.10 -12.56 19.88
N GLY A 139 23.65 -12.91 21.09
CA GLY A 139 22.27 -12.78 21.51
C GLY A 139 21.36 -13.82 20.83
N ALA A 140 20.19 -13.37 20.36
CA ALA A 140 19.25 -14.21 19.62
C ALA A 140 19.66 -14.27 18.14
N VAL A 141 20.08 -15.44 17.69
CA VAL A 141 20.58 -15.69 16.34
C VAL A 141 19.51 -16.43 15.55
N LEU A 142 18.97 -15.79 14.51
CA LEU A 142 17.99 -16.41 13.63
C LEU A 142 18.66 -17.49 12.78
N GLY A 143 18.14 -18.73 12.86
CA GLY A 143 18.67 -19.90 12.15
C GLY A 143 19.94 -20.49 12.76
N GLY A 144 20.39 -20.00 13.94
CA GLY A 144 21.67 -20.39 14.54
C GLY A 144 21.80 -21.88 14.86
N GLY A 145 20.70 -22.60 15.05
CA GLY A 145 20.70 -24.06 15.31
C GLY A 145 21.01 -24.92 14.07
N LEU A 146 20.85 -24.38 12.87
CA LEU A 146 21.03 -25.11 11.60
C LEU A 146 22.17 -24.57 10.74
N ALA A 147 22.75 -23.44 11.11
CA ALA A 147 23.70 -22.72 10.28
C ALA A 147 25.14 -23.25 10.37
N GLN A 148 25.85 -23.08 9.26
CA GLN A 148 27.31 -23.24 9.17
C GLN A 148 28.04 -21.89 9.10
N LEU A 149 27.33 -20.80 8.76
CA LEU A 149 27.91 -19.46 8.68
C LEU A 149 27.05 -18.47 9.47
N LEU A 150 27.65 -17.66 10.31
CA LEU A 150 27.00 -16.60 11.09
C LEU A 150 27.50 -15.23 10.67
N LEU A 151 26.58 -14.32 10.38
CA LEU A 151 26.82 -12.89 10.30
C LEU A 151 26.30 -12.22 11.57
N VAL A 152 27.16 -11.54 12.32
CA VAL A 152 26.79 -10.90 13.57
C VAL A 152 27.25 -9.45 13.62
N ALA A 153 26.36 -8.54 14.05
CA ALA A 153 26.69 -7.14 14.27
C ALA A 153 27.73 -7.00 15.42
N ALA A 154 28.82 -6.28 15.15
CA ALA A 154 29.90 -6.00 16.08
C ALA A 154 30.27 -4.49 16.03
N GLY A 155 29.63 -3.69 16.89
CA GLY A 155 29.69 -2.22 16.75
C GLY A 155 29.02 -1.75 15.45
N ASP A 156 29.73 -1.00 14.62
CA ASP A 156 29.28 -0.57 13.28
C ASP A 156 29.66 -1.56 12.18
N ASP A 157 30.42 -2.60 12.52
CA ASP A 157 30.90 -3.62 11.62
C ASP A 157 30.02 -4.89 11.66
N VAL A 158 30.30 -5.83 10.78
CA VAL A 158 29.77 -7.19 10.82
C VAL A 158 30.92 -8.17 10.89
N ALA A 159 30.86 -9.09 11.87
CA ALA A 159 31.76 -10.23 11.92
C ALA A 159 31.12 -11.42 11.18
N VAL A 160 31.86 -12.04 10.28
CA VAL A 160 31.52 -13.29 9.60
C VAL A 160 32.27 -14.41 10.30
N VAL A 161 31.53 -15.38 10.85
CA VAL A 161 32.06 -16.47 11.68
C VAL A 161 31.59 -17.80 11.12
N GLU A 162 32.50 -18.72 10.83
CA GLU A 162 32.15 -20.12 10.56
C GLU A 162 31.77 -20.82 11.89
N MET A 163 30.66 -21.55 11.86
CA MET A 163 30.13 -22.23 13.05
C MET A 163 30.98 -23.45 13.36
N GLY A 164 31.91 -23.32 14.33
CA GLY A 164 32.89 -24.35 14.66
C GLY A 164 33.69 -24.02 15.89
N GLU A 165 35.00 -23.87 15.73
CA GLU A 165 35.93 -23.58 16.83
C GLU A 165 35.57 -22.25 17.52
N GLY A 166 35.53 -22.26 18.85
CA GLY A 166 35.20 -21.08 19.64
C GLY A 166 33.73 -20.66 19.60
N VAL A 167 32.83 -21.46 19.02
CA VAL A 167 31.40 -21.17 18.91
C VAL A 167 30.58 -22.14 19.76
N SER A 168 29.77 -21.61 20.67
CA SER A 168 28.82 -22.39 21.46
C SER A 168 27.39 -22.02 21.06
N VAL A 169 26.56 -23.02 20.77
CA VAL A 169 25.16 -22.85 20.35
C VAL A 169 24.22 -23.51 21.34
N GLU A 170 23.26 -22.76 21.83
CA GLU A 170 22.17 -23.27 22.68
C GLU A 170 20.85 -22.86 22.04
N THR A 171 19.93 -23.81 21.78
CA THR A 171 18.58 -23.54 21.28
C THR A 171 17.57 -23.66 22.42
N PRO A 172 17.21 -22.57 23.10
CA PRO A 172 16.24 -22.59 24.20
C PRO A 172 14.83 -22.85 23.63
N PRO A 173 13.83 -23.13 24.50
CA PRO A 173 12.44 -23.12 24.07
C PRO A 173 12.07 -21.79 23.38
N ASN A 174 11.51 -21.88 22.19
CA ASN A 174 11.15 -20.74 21.35
C ASN A 174 9.63 -20.51 21.33
N MET A 175 9.22 -19.25 21.21
CA MET A 175 7.81 -18.89 20.98
C MET A 175 7.31 -19.49 19.67
N ASP A 176 8.13 -19.45 18.62
CA ASP A 176 7.89 -20.12 17.35
C ASP A 176 8.86 -21.31 17.18
N PRO A 177 8.45 -22.53 17.51
CA PRO A 177 9.29 -23.72 17.34
C PRO A 177 9.51 -24.09 15.87
N THR A 178 8.75 -23.51 14.94
CA THR A 178 8.82 -23.83 13.51
C THR A 178 10.00 -23.17 12.81
N ARG A 179 10.57 -22.11 13.42
CA ARG A 179 11.83 -21.46 13.04
C ARG A 179 12.47 -20.86 14.28
N ARG A 180 13.46 -21.55 14.80
CA ARG A 180 14.05 -21.21 16.09
C ARG A 180 15.13 -20.14 15.97
N THR A 181 15.29 -19.37 17.05
CA THR A 181 16.50 -18.60 17.33
C THR A 181 17.35 -19.36 18.34
N ALA A 182 18.66 -19.32 18.15
CA ALA A 182 19.62 -19.87 19.09
C ALA A 182 20.32 -18.74 19.87
N ARG A 183 20.84 -19.06 21.05
CA ARG A 183 21.86 -18.26 21.73
C ARG A 183 23.22 -18.72 21.24
N VAL A 184 24.01 -17.80 20.70
CA VAL A 184 25.36 -18.10 20.25
C VAL A 184 26.34 -17.28 21.06
N THR A 185 27.35 -17.98 21.64
CA THR A 185 28.47 -17.37 22.37
C THR A 185 29.73 -17.65 21.60
N LEU A 186 30.55 -16.61 21.43
CA LEU A 186 31.83 -16.64 20.76
C LEU A 186 32.93 -16.50 21.82
N ASP A 187 33.88 -17.43 21.81
CA ASP A 187 35.03 -17.45 22.72
C ASP A 187 36.32 -17.63 21.92
N GLY A 188 36.80 -16.54 21.35
CA GLY A 188 37.94 -16.53 20.45
C GLY A 188 37.65 -17.21 19.10
N ALA A 189 36.41 -17.15 18.61
CA ALA A 189 36.03 -17.74 17.33
C ALA A 189 36.71 -17.00 16.18
N PRO A 190 37.31 -17.73 15.20
CA PRO A 190 37.83 -17.09 13.99
C PRO A 190 36.77 -16.28 13.26
N ALA A 191 37.11 -15.04 12.90
CA ALA A 191 36.16 -14.10 12.29
C ALA A 191 36.83 -13.24 11.23
N THR A 192 36.06 -12.95 10.17
CA THR A 192 36.41 -11.92 9.19
C THR A 192 35.53 -10.71 9.41
N VAL A 193 36.11 -9.52 9.51
CA VAL A 193 35.36 -8.27 9.71
C VAL A 193 34.98 -7.66 8.37
N LEU A 194 33.73 -7.23 8.27
CA LEU A 194 33.21 -6.38 7.21
C LEU A 194 33.02 -4.96 7.77
N PRO A 195 33.95 -4.03 7.49
CA PRO A 195 33.90 -2.70 8.08
C PRO A 195 32.67 -1.90 7.64
N GLY A 196 31.96 -1.26 8.58
CA GLY A 196 30.79 -0.42 8.33
C GLY A 196 29.57 -1.14 7.78
N ALA A 197 29.56 -2.49 7.75
CA ALA A 197 28.52 -3.27 7.10
C ALA A 197 27.26 -3.48 7.97
N ARG A 198 27.25 -3.07 9.24
CA ARG A 198 26.10 -3.28 10.14
C ARG A 198 24.81 -2.67 9.57
N ARG A 199 24.89 -1.44 9.04
CA ARG A 199 23.73 -0.77 8.45
C ARG A 199 23.15 -1.58 7.29
N THR A 200 23.99 -2.06 6.39
CA THR A 200 23.60 -2.91 5.25
C THR A 200 22.95 -4.21 5.72
N LEU A 201 23.51 -4.90 6.72
CA LEU A 201 22.92 -6.10 7.31
C LEU A 201 21.52 -5.84 7.87
N VAL A 202 21.36 -4.77 8.65
CA VAL A 202 20.07 -4.42 9.28
C VAL A 202 19.03 -4.05 8.22
N ASP A 203 19.39 -3.25 7.23
CA ASP A 203 18.48 -2.79 6.18
C ASP A 203 17.98 -3.97 5.32
N LEU A 204 18.89 -4.84 4.86
CA LEU A 204 18.53 -6.03 4.09
C LEU A 204 17.71 -7.02 4.91
N ALA A 205 18.06 -7.20 6.20
CA ALA A 205 17.25 -8.01 7.11
C ALA A 205 15.83 -7.45 7.26
N ARG A 206 15.67 -6.13 7.40
CA ARG A 206 14.34 -5.47 7.45
C ARG A 206 13.53 -5.73 6.19
N VAL A 207 14.11 -5.58 5.01
CA VAL A 207 13.40 -5.84 3.73
C VAL A 207 12.93 -7.28 3.65
N ILE A 208 13.81 -8.24 3.91
CA ILE A 208 13.52 -9.67 3.77
C ILE A 208 12.54 -10.16 4.85
N LEU A 209 12.74 -9.77 6.12
CA LEU A 209 11.81 -10.12 7.20
C LEU A 209 10.44 -9.43 7.05
N ALA A 210 10.41 -8.20 6.50
CA ALA A 210 9.16 -7.52 6.20
C ALA A 210 8.38 -8.22 5.09
N ALA A 211 9.05 -8.79 4.07
CA ALA A 211 8.39 -9.60 3.05
C ALA A 211 7.73 -10.85 3.64
N GLU A 212 8.39 -11.54 4.57
CA GLU A 212 7.79 -12.65 5.30
C GLU A 212 6.58 -12.21 6.13
N ALA A 213 6.69 -11.08 6.83
CA ALA A 213 5.60 -10.50 7.63
C ALA A 213 4.37 -10.17 6.76
N VAL A 214 4.58 -9.63 5.55
CA VAL A 214 3.52 -9.39 4.58
C VAL A 214 2.85 -10.69 4.15
N GLY A 215 3.61 -11.74 3.90
CA GLY A 215 3.07 -13.08 3.59
C GLY A 215 2.14 -13.60 4.69
N LEU A 216 2.55 -13.48 5.95
CA LEU A 216 1.73 -13.83 7.12
C LEU A 216 0.44 -13.00 7.17
N ALA A 217 0.55 -11.67 7.02
CA ALA A 217 -0.59 -10.76 7.09
C ALA A 217 -1.62 -11.08 5.99
N ARG A 218 -1.17 -11.31 4.77
CA ARG A 218 -2.00 -11.66 3.62
C ARG A 218 -2.76 -12.96 3.83
N GLU A 219 -2.07 -14.02 4.24
CA GLU A 219 -2.70 -15.31 4.48
C GLU A 219 -3.73 -15.24 5.62
N CYS A 220 -3.40 -14.58 6.74
CA CYS A 220 -4.34 -14.35 7.83
C CYS A 220 -5.58 -13.58 7.36
N THR A 221 -5.42 -12.58 6.49
CA THR A 221 -6.51 -11.78 5.94
C THR A 221 -7.43 -12.62 5.07
N GLU A 222 -6.85 -13.42 4.18
CA GLU A 222 -7.61 -14.32 3.29
C GLU A 222 -8.36 -15.40 4.08
N GLN A 223 -7.70 -16.05 5.06
CA GLN A 223 -8.33 -17.06 5.93
C GLN A 223 -9.50 -16.48 6.72
N ALA A 224 -9.32 -15.31 7.35
CA ALA A 224 -10.37 -14.64 8.11
C ALA A 224 -11.58 -14.29 7.21
N ALA A 225 -11.32 -13.77 6.02
CA ALA A 225 -12.36 -13.39 5.07
C ALA A 225 -13.10 -14.62 4.51
N ALA A 226 -12.40 -15.71 4.20
CA ALA A 226 -13.00 -16.96 3.74
C ALA A 226 -13.89 -17.58 4.83
N TYR A 227 -13.35 -17.74 6.03
CA TYR A 227 -14.11 -18.28 7.16
C TYR A 227 -15.35 -17.44 7.47
N ALA A 228 -15.23 -16.10 7.46
CA ALA A 228 -16.35 -15.22 7.73
C ALA A 228 -17.51 -15.37 6.73
N LYS A 229 -17.23 -15.72 5.48
CA LYS A 229 -18.24 -15.95 4.43
C LYS A 229 -18.97 -17.28 4.61
N GLU A 230 -18.32 -18.29 5.20
CA GLU A 230 -18.85 -19.66 5.36
C GLU A 230 -19.51 -19.88 6.72
N ARG A 231 -18.96 -19.31 7.79
CA ARG A 231 -19.45 -19.51 9.15
C ARG A 231 -20.81 -18.86 9.36
N ILE A 232 -21.83 -19.69 9.68
CA ILE A 232 -23.19 -19.22 9.98
C ILE A 232 -23.38 -19.06 11.49
N GLN A 233 -23.82 -17.88 11.95
CA GLN A 233 -24.33 -17.64 13.29
C GLN A 233 -25.51 -16.66 13.22
N PHE A 234 -26.48 -16.81 14.11
CA PHE A 234 -27.71 -16.01 14.10
C PHE A 234 -28.46 -16.06 12.76
N GLY A 235 -28.41 -17.23 12.06
CA GLY A 235 -29.08 -17.48 10.80
C GLY A 235 -28.44 -16.85 9.56
N ARG A 236 -27.23 -16.31 9.65
CA ARG A 236 -26.52 -15.67 8.52
C ARG A 236 -25.00 -15.82 8.63
N PRO A 237 -24.24 -15.69 7.52
CA PRO A 237 -22.78 -15.63 7.56
C PRO A 237 -22.27 -14.53 8.50
N ILE A 238 -21.21 -14.82 9.27
CA ILE A 238 -20.67 -13.81 10.19
C ILE A 238 -20.09 -12.60 9.46
N ALA A 239 -19.72 -12.73 8.19
CA ALA A 239 -19.35 -11.63 7.31
C ALA A 239 -20.44 -10.54 7.17
N MET A 240 -21.70 -10.84 7.52
CA MET A 240 -22.79 -9.86 7.50
C MET A 240 -22.79 -8.91 8.70
N PHE A 241 -22.01 -9.21 9.75
CA PHE A 241 -21.89 -8.33 10.92
C PHE A 241 -20.82 -7.25 10.68
N GLN A 242 -21.17 -6.00 11.01
CA GLN A 242 -20.31 -4.84 10.77
C GLN A 242 -18.92 -4.97 11.42
N ALA A 243 -18.87 -5.44 12.67
CA ALA A 243 -17.60 -5.62 13.38
C ALA A 243 -16.65 -6.58 12.64
N VAL A 244 -17.16 -7.70 12.12
CA VAL A 244 -16.35 -8.66 11.34
C VAL A 244 -15.88 -8.05 10.03
N LYS A 245 -16.75 -7.29 9.34
CA LYS A 245 -16.36 -6.55 8.11
C LYS A 245 -15.23 -5.57 8.39
N HIS A 246 -15.31 -4.81 9.50
CA HIS A 246 -14.29 -3.84 9.88
C HIS A 246 -12.96 -4.52 10.24
N HIS A 247 -12.99 -5.67 10.91
CA HIS A 247 -11.77 -6.45 11.14
C HIS A 247 -11.10 -6.84 9.82
N CYS A 248 -11.84 -7.45 8.90
CA CYS A 248 -11.29 -7.82 7.59
C CYS A 248 -10.80 -6.59 6.79
N ALA A 249 -11.53 -5.47 6.84
CA ALA A 249 -11.12 -4.23 6.17
C ALA A 249 -9.80 -3.68 6.72
N ASN A 250 -9.65 -3.63 8.06
CA ASN A 250 -8.41 -3.20 8.71
C ASN A 250 -7.23 -4.11 8.35
N MET A 251 -7.47 -5.43 8.29
CA MET A 251 -6.45 -6.40 7.86
C MET A 251 -6.00 -6.14 6.42
N VAL A 252 -6.94 -5.94 5.48
CA VAL A 252 -6.61 -5.63 4.08
C VAL A 252 -5.79 -4.34 3.99
N VAL A 253 -6.23 -3.26 4.65
CA VAL A 253 -5.52 -1.96 4.62
C VAL A 253 -4.09 -2.12 5.14
N ALA A 254 -3.91 -2.77 6.30
CA ALA A 254 -2.58 -2.98 6.88
C ALA A 254 -1.68 -3.82 5.97
N THR A 255 -2.23 -4.90 5.39
CA THR A 255 -1.50 -5.78 4.46
C THR A 255 -1.06 -5.04 3.20
N GLU A 256 -1.95 -4.26 2.56
CA GLU A 256 -1.63 -3.56 1.30
C GLU A 256 -0.62 -2.42 1.52
N LEU A 257 -0.72 -1.67 2.63
CA LEU A 257 0.27 -0.66 2.99
C LEU A 257 1.66 -1.29 3.20
N ALA A 258 1.73 -2.38 3.97
CA ALA A 258 2.97 -3.10 4.20
C ALA A 258 3.55 -3.70 2.90
N THR A 259 2.70 -4.28 2.05
CA THR A 259 3.10 -4.82 0.74
C THR A 259 3.76 -3.73 -0.12
N SER A 260 3.12 -2.56 -0.21
CA SER A 260 3.64 -1.44 -0.99
C SER A 260 5.01 -0.98 -0.48
N ALA A 261 5.19 -0.92 0.85
CA ALA A 261 6.45 -0.53 1.48
C ALA A 261 7.57 -1.57 1.24
N VAL A 262 7.25 -2.86 1.29
CA VAL A 262 8.23 -3.93 1.02
C VAL A 262 8.69 -3.89 -0.44
N TRP A 263 7.79 -3.70 -1.39
CA TRP A 263 8.14 -3.57 -2.79
C TRP A 263 9.02 -2.34 -3.07
N ASP A 264 8.72 -1.19 -2.41
CA ASP A 264 9.57 0.00 -2.52
C ASP A 264 10.96 -0.25 -1.93
N ALA A 265 11.05 -0.93 -0.79
CA ALA A 265 12.31 -1.26 -0.14
C ALA A 265 13.15 -2.27 -0.95
N ALA A 266 12.52 -3.27 -1.55
CA ALA A 266 13.20 -4.22 -2.43
C ALA A 266 13.88 -3.51 -3.62
N ARG A 267 13.17 -2.55 -4.24
CA ARG A 267 13.74 -1.72 -5.33
C ARG A 267 14.83 -0.79 -4.84
N ALA A 268 14.67 -0.20 -3.66
CA ALA A 268 15.67 0.69 -3.09
C ALA A 268 17.01 -0.01 -2.85
N ALA A 269 17.01 -1.35 -2.74
CA ALA A 269 18.22 -2.13 -2.55
C ALA A 269 19.24 -1.94 -3.68
N ALA A 270 18.78 -1.78 -4.92
CA ALA A 270 19.65 -1.51 -6.07
C ALA A 270 20.39 -0.16 -5.95
N SER A 271 19.79 0.83 -5.29
CA SER A 271 20.41 2.14 -5.04
C SER A 271 21.33 2.13 -3.81
N GLY A 272 21.06 1.29 -2.83
CA GLY A 272 21.78 1.25 -1.55
C GLY A 272 21.71 2.54 -0.73
N GLY A 273 22.61 2.68 0.25
CA GLY A 273 22.77 3.89 1.07
C GLY A 273 21.48 4.38 1.72
N ASP A 274 21.31 5.70 1.80
CA ASP A 274 20.16 6.32 2.47
C ASP A 274 18.82 5.97 1.83
N GLN A 275 18.78 5.66 0.54
CA GLN A 275 17.55 5.25 -0.15
C GLN A 275 17.07 3.89 0.34
N LEU A 276 17.99 2.93 0.49
CA LEU A 276 17.67 1.62 1.06
C LEU A 276 17.30 1.75 2.54
N THR A 277 18.09 2.47 3.34
CA THR A 277 17.82 2.63 4.78
C THR A 277 16.45 3.26 5.02
N TYR A 278 16.12 4.33 4.28
CA TYR A 278 14.82 4.99 4.38
C TYR A 278 13.67 4.01 4.07
N ALA A 279 13.75 3.34 2.93
CA ALA A 279 12.70 2.42 2.49
C ALA A 279 12.59 1.17 3.39
N ALA A 280 13.71 0.61 3.84
CA ALA A 280 13.75 -0.52 4.77
C ALA A 280 13.15 -0.17 6.13
N ALA A 281 13.40 1.06 6.62
CA ALA A 281 12.79 1.56 7.85
C ALA A 281 11.26 1.71 7.71
N VAL A 282 10.77 2.24 6.57
CA VAL A 282 9.33 2.30 6.29
C VAL A 282 8.72 0.90 6.24
N ALA A 283 9.35 -0.05 5.53
CA ALA A 283 8.88 -1.42 5.44
C ALA A 283 8.78 -2.10 6.82
N ALA A 284 9.80 -1.98 7.66
CA ALA A 284 9.79 -2.55 9.01
C ALA A 284 8.71 -1.93 9.91
N THR A 285 8.53 -0.60 9.82
CA THR A 285 7.53 0.16 10.60
C THR A 285 6.10 -0.27 10.26
N LEU A 286 5.83 -0.65 9.02
CA LEU A 286 4.49 -1.05 8.56
C LEU A 286 4.26 -2.56 8.64
N ALA A 287 5.26 -3.39 8.26
CA ALA A 287 5.05 -4.82 8.11
C ALA A 287 4.95 -5.58 9.45
N ALA A 288 5.76 -5.20 10.45
CA ALA A 288 5.71 -5.86 11.76
C ALA A 288 4.34 -5.69 12.45
N PRO A 289 3.80 -4.46 12.60
CA PRO A 289 2.46 -4.27 13.16
C PRO A 289 1.35 -4.89 12.29
N ALA A 290 1.50 -4.91 10.96
CA ALA A 290 0.51 -5.53 10.07
C ALA A 290 0.41 -7.04 10.30
N ALA A 291 1.55 -7.74 10.40
CA ALA A 291 1.57 -9.18 10.68
C ALA A 291 0.93 -9.50 12.03
N ASP A 292 1.28 -8.74 13.08
CA ASP A 292 0.71 -8.92 14.42
C ASP A 292 -0.80 -8.64 14.43
N LEU A 293 -1.24 -7.52 13.86
CA LEU A 293 -2.66 -7.17 13.75
C LEU A 293 -3.44 -8.26 13.01
N CYS A 294 -2.95 -8.69 11.84
CA CYS A 294 -3.65 -9.67 11.02
C CYS A 294 -3.71 -11.05 11.69
N ALA A 295 -2.64 -11.51 12.36
CA ALA A 295 -2.63 -12.77 13.08
C ALA A 295 -3.61 -12.76 14.28
N ASN A 296 -3.65 -11.66 15.03
CA ASN A 296 -4.60 -11.47 16.14
C ASN A 296 -6.04 -11.41 15.65
N LEU A 297 -6.34 -10.62 14.61
CA LEU A 297 -7.68 -10.50 14.06
C LEU A 297 -8.15 -11.78 13.35
N ASN A 298 -7.25 -12.53 12.71
CA ASN A 298 -7.55 -13.86 12.19
C ASN A 298 -8.02 -14.79 13.32
N THR A 299 -7.29 -14.81 14.44
CA THR A 299 -7.69 -15.55 15.65
C THR A 299 -9.05 -15.09 16.16
N GLN A 300 -9.30 -13.78 16.23
CA GLN A 300 -10.56 -13.20 16.70
C GLN A 300 -11.74 -13.58 15.79
N VAL A 301 -11.59 -13.54 14.47
CA VAL A 301 -12.65 -13.85 13.51
C VAL A 301 -13.01 -15.33 13.55
N HIS A 302 -12.04 -16.24 13.71
CA HIS A 302 -12.29 -17.67 13.88
C HIS A 302 -12.90 -18.00 15.24
N GLY A 303 -12.65 -17.19 16.27
CA GLY A 303 -13.16 -17.41 17.62
C GLY A 303 -12.54 -18.63 18.31
N GLY A 304 -13.31 -19.35 19.10
CA GLY A 304 -12.81 -20.44 19.94
C GLY A 304 -12.00 -21.53 19.23
N ILE A 305 -12.29 -21.84 17.96
CA ILE A 305 -11.52 -22.84 17.21
C ILE A 305 -10.06 -22.40 17.01
N ALA A 306 -9.80 -21.11 16.83
CA ALA A 306 -8.47 -20.60 16.55
C ALA A 306 -7.47 -20.73 17.71
N ILE A 307 -7.96 -20.92 18.95
CA ILE A 307 -7.12 -21.15 20.13
C ILE A 307 -6.87 -22.63 20.43
N THR A 308 -7.43 -23.53 19.61
CA THR A 308 -7.19 -24.96 19.75
C THR A 308 -5.89 -25.36 19.06
N TRP A 309 -5.27 -26.45 19.54
CA TRP A 309 -4.01 -26.96 18.99
C TRP A 309 -4.15 -27.47 17.55
N GLU A 310 -5.35 -27.92 17.17
CA GLU A 310 -5.67 -28.46 15.85
C GLU A 310 -5.76 -27.37 14.76
N HIS A 311 -6.04 -26.12 15.13
CA HIS A 311 -6.20 -25.02 14.17
C HIS A 311 -4.86 -24.32 13.89
N ASP A 312 -4.62 -23.91 12.64
CA ASP A 312 -3.35 -23.32 12.22
C ASP A 312 -3.15 -21.84 12.62
N ALA A 313 -4.18 -21.15 13.12
CA ALA A 313 -4.08 -19.72 13.46
C ALA A 313 -2.92 -19.41 14.41
N HIS A 314 -2.62 -20.29 15.36
CA HIS A 314 -1.54 -20.08 16.31
C HIS A 314 -0.13 -20.18 15.69
N LEU A 315 0.03 -20.85 14.53
CA LEU A 315 1.30 -20.86 13.79
C LEU A 315 1.65 -19.44 13.32
N TYR A 316 0.65 -18.78 12.73
CA TYR A 316 0.78 -17.39 12.25
C TYR A 316 1.02 -16.43 13.42
N LEU A 317 0.27 -16.57 14.51
CA LEU A 317 0.43 -15.73 15.70
C LEU A 317 1.83 -15.85 16.30
N ARG A 318 2.36 -17.07 16.43
CA ARG A 318 3.72 -17.34 16.93
C ARG A 318 4.78 -16.71 16.02
N ARG A 319 4.69 -16.92 14.70
CA ARG A 319 5.64 -16.35 13.74
C ARG A 319 5.57 -14.83 13.75
N ALA A 320 4.38 -14.22 13.72
CA ALA A 320 4.20 -12.76 13.79
C ALA A 320 4.82 -12.19 15.09
N THR A 321 4.55 -12.82 16.25
CA THR A 321 5.12 -12.39 17.53
C THR A 321 6.64 -12.42 17.54
N THR A 322 7.28 -13.41 16.89
CA THR A 322 8.75 -13.48 16.83
C THR A 322 9.35 -12.50 15.83
N LEU A 323 8.60 -12.07 14.82
CA LEU A 323 9.07 -11.05 13.86
C LEU A 323 9.07 -9.63 14.47
N LEU A 324 8.21 -9.34 15.45
CA LEU A 324 8.15 -8.02 16.09
C LEU A 324 9.52 -7.51 16.59
N PRO A 325 10.26 -8.23 17.46
CA PRO A 325 11.55 -7.77 17.92
C PRO A 325 12.64 -7.81 16.84
N LEU A 326 12.54 -8.67 15.84
CA LEU A 326 13.50 -8.76 14.74
C LEU A 326 13.39 -7.56 13.78
N LEU A 327 12.17 -7.10 13.49
CA LEU A 327 11.91 -5.92 12.67
C LEU A 327 12.06 -4.61 13.46
N ALA A 328 11.87 -4.66 14.79
CA ALA A 328 12.05 -3.52 15.71
C ALA A 328 11.41 -2.22 15.18
N ALA A 329 10.10 -2.27 14.91
CA ALA A 329 9.35 -1.19 14.25
C ALA A 329 9.54 0.20 14.90
N ASP A 330 9.57 0.27 16.23
CA ASP A 330 9.76 1.54 16.96
C ASP A 330 11.17 2.13 16.70
N THR A 331 12.20 1.29 16.67
CA THR A 331 13.57 1.72 16.34
C THR A 331 13.65 2.18 14.89
N ALA A 332 13.01 1.45 13.97
CA ALA A 332 12.94 1.82 12.56
C ALA A 332 12.20 3.15 12.35
N ALA A 333 11.11 3.39 13.06
CA ALA A 333 10.37 4.65 13.01
C ALA A 333 11.18 5.84 13.56
N ALA A 334 11.97 5.63 14.63
CA ALA A 334 12.88 6.65 15.16
C ALA A 334 13.97 7.00 14.14
N GLU A 335 14.61 6.00 13.53
CA GLU A 335 15.61 6.19 12.48
C GLU A 335 15.04 6.91 11.25
N LEU A 336 13.83 6.54 10.80
CA LEU A 336 13.12 7.22 9.72
C LEU A 336 12.89 8.70 10.04
N THR A 337 12.55 9.00 11.30
CA THR A 337 12.35 10.39 11.76
C THR A 337 13.66 11.18 11.67
N ASP A 338 14.78 10.59 12.08
CA ASP A 338 16.07 11.26 12.05
C ASP A 338 16.54 11.49 10.60
N LEU A 339 16.44 10.48 9.73
CA LEU A 339 16.72 10.62 8.29
C LEU A 339 15.89 11.74 7.65
N THR A 340 14.59 11.82 8.00
CA THR A 340 13.72 12.88 7.47
C THR A 340 14.15 14.27 7.95
N ARG A 341 14.59 14.40 9.21
CA ARG A 341 15.12 15.66 9.75
C ARG A 341 16.44 16.08 9.10
N GLU A 342 17.24 15.10 8.69
CA GLU A 342 18.49 15.31 7.94
C GLU A 342 18.23 15.66 6.46
N GLY A 343 16.98 15.66 6.03
CA GLY A 343 16.57 16.00 4.66
C GLY A 343 16.61 14.84 3.68
N VAL A 344 16.80 13.61 4.17
CA VAL A 344 16.69 12.42 3.33
C VAL A 344 15.24 12.22 2.92
N ALA A 345 15.00 12.11 1.62
CA ALA A 345 13.69 11.79 1.05
C ALA A 345 13.80 10.62 0.07
N ARG A 346 12.75 9.80 0.02
CA ARG A 346 12.69 8.70 -0.94
C ARG A 346 12.57 9.25 -2.36
N ALA A 347 13.50 8.86 -3.24
CA ALA A 347 13.45 9.21 -4.64
C ALA A 347 12.23 8.52 -5.30
N ARG A 348 11.34 9.33 -5.88
CA ARG A 348 10.10 8.85 -6.54
C ARG A 348 10.33 8.60 -8.04
N THR A 349 11.42 7.97 -8.41
CA THR A 349 11.65 7.57 -9.79
C THR A 349 10.96 6.22 -10.03
N VAL A 350 9.91 6.24 -10.84
CA VAL A 350 9.29 5.01 -11.35
C VAL A 350 9.94 4.73 -12.70
N GLU A 351 10.61 3.60 -12.84
CA GLU A 351 11.03 3.12 -14.15
C GLU A 351 9.79 2.78 -14.97
N LEU A 352 9.66 3.41 -16.10
CA LEU A 352 8.54 3.20 -17.00
C LEU A 352 8.96 2.20 -18.10
N PRO A 353 8.01 1.44 -18.64
CA PRO A 353 8.30 0.49 -19.71
C PRO A 353 8.79 1.23 -20.98
N PRO A 354 9.50 0.56 -21.90
CA PRO A 354 10.11 1.19 -23.08
C PRO A 354 9.14 2.00 -23.95
N GLU A 355 7.88 1.61 -24.03
CA GLU A 355 6.82 2.34 -24.73
C GLU A 355 6.56 3.75 -24.17
N ALA A 356 6.95 4.01 -22.93
CA ALA A 356 6.85 5.33 -22.31
C ALA A 356 7.73 6.38 -23.02
N GLU A 357 8.86 5.97 -23.61
CA GLU A 357 9.76 6.92 -24.29
C GLU A 357 9.12 7.54 -25.53
N ALA A 358 8.28 6.82 -26.25
CA ALA A 358 7.55 7.37 -27.39
C ALA A 358 6.55 8.47 -26.97
N ILE A 359 5.96 8.33 -25.77
CA ILE A 359 5.03 9.31 -25.21
C ILE A 359 5.81 10.50 -24.62
N ARG A 360 6.98 10.25 -24.06
CA ARG A 360 7.81 11.23 -23.35
C ARG A 360 8.21 12.41 -24.24
N ASP A 361 8.63 12.14 -25.48
CA ASP A 361 9.04 13.18 -26.41
C ASP A 361 7.89 14.13 -26.78
N GLU A 362 6.68 13.60 -26.98
CA GLU A 362 5.48 14.41 -27.23
C GLU A 362 5.14 15.30 -26.03
N VAL A 363 5.11 14.71 -24.82
CA VAL A 363 4.75 15.43 -23.58
C VAL A 363 5.79 16.50 -23.27
N ARG A 364 7.07 16.19 -23.43
CA ARG A 364 8.18 17.15 -23.25
C ARG A 364 8.07 18.33 -24.20
N ALA A 365 7.87 18.06 -25.48
CA ALA A 365 7.71 19.13 -26.49
C ALA A 365 6.50 20.02 -26.18
N PHE A 366 5.40 19.43 -25.70
CA PHE A 366 4.24 20.20 -25.25
C PHE A 366 4.58 21.06 -24.03
N ALA A 367 5.23 20.46 -23.01
CA ALA A 367 5.61 21.16 -21.78
C ALA A 367 6.55 22.35 -22.05
N GLU A 368 7.56 22.16 -22.91
CA GLU A 368 8.47 23.23 -23.33
C GLU A 368 7.75 24.37 -24.03
N ARG A 369 6.75 24.08 -24.86
CA ARG A 369 5.97 25.08 -25.61
C ARG A 369 5.15 25.98 -24.68
N ILE A 370 4.60 25.43 -23.60
CA ILE A 370 3.70 26.19 -22.71
C ILE A 370 4.40 26.78 -21.48
N ARG A 371 5.65 26.37 -21.18
CA ARG A 371 6.34 26.70 -19.93
C ARG A 371 6.41 28.20 -19.66
N ASP A 372 6.64 29.01 -20.69
CA ASP A 372 6.87 30.44 -20.57
C ASP A 372 5.59 31.29 -20.82
N LEU A 373 4.42 30.64 -20.99
CA LEU A 373 3.15 31.32 -21.12
C LEU A 373 2.65 31.89 -19.78
N SER A 374 1.70 32.84 -19.85
CA SER A 374 0.99 33.28 -18.65
C SER A 374 0.20 32.14 -17.99
N PRO A 375 -0.10 32.19 -16.67
CA PRO A 375 -0.88 31.14 -16.01
C PRO A 375 -2.25 30.88 -16.68
N ASP A 376 -2.91 31.90 -17.17
CA ASP A 376 -4.21 31.77 -17.84
C ASP A 376 -4.07 31.13 -19.24
N ASP A 377 -3.05 31.54 -20.01
CA ASP A 377 -2.76 30.91 -21.30
C ASP A 377 -2.30 29.46 -21.12
N GLN A 378 -1.48 29.16 -20.10
CA GLN A 378 -1.10 27.77 -19.75
C GLN A 378 -2.34 26.93 -19.46
N ARG A 379 -3.28 27.45 -18.65
CA ARG A 379 -4.51 26.73 -18.31
C ARG A 379 -5.33 26.45 -19.57
N THR A 380 -5.49 27.41 -20.44
CA THR A 380 -6.19 27.27 -21.72
C THR A 380 -5.58 26.17 -22.58
N GLU A 381 -4.25 26.20 -22.77
CA GLU A 381 -3.52 25.18 -23.53
C GLU A 381 -3.64 23.77 -22.91
N LEU A 382 -3.57 23.67 -21.57
CA LEU A 382 -3.75 22.39 -20.86
C LEU A 382 -5.16 21.82 -21.05
N ILE A 383 -6.20 22.68 -21.06
CA ILE A 383 -7.58 22.27 -21.27
C ILE A 383 -7.77 21.83 -22.72
N ASP A 384 -7.38 22.66 -23.69
CA ASP A 384 -7.59 22.42 -25.12
C ASP A 384 -6.86 21.18 -25.64
N SER A 385 -5.73 20.82 -25.02
CA SER A 385 -4.95 19.62 -25.33
C SER A 385 -5.36 18.37 -24.51
N GLY A 386 -6.25 18.52 -23.54
CA GLY A 386 -6.67 17.46 -22.62
C GLY A 386 -5.67 17.11 -21.51
N TYR A 387 -4.56 17.84 -21.40
CA TYR A 387 -3.57 17.61 -20.35
C TYR A 387 -3.99 18.14 -18.97
N ALA A 388 -5.01 19.00 -18.89
CA ALA A 388 -5.56 19.43 -17.59
C ALA A 388 -6.06 18.22 -16.77
N MET A 389 -6.79 17.32 -17.40
CA MET A 389 -7.34 16.10 -16.80
C MET A 389 -7.09 14.89 -17.72
N PRO A 390 -5.84 14.40 -17.84
CA PRO A 390 -5.47 13.48 -18.91
C PRO A 390 -6.20 12.16 -18.90
N HIS A 391 -6.67 11.67 -17.74
CA HIS A 391 -7.45 10.43 -17.61
C HIS A 391 -8.92 10.56 -18.01
N TRP A 392 -9.43 11.79 -18.22
CA TRP A 392 -10.81 11.97 -18.66
C TRP A 392 -11.01 11.56 -20.13
N PRO A 393 -12.26 11.24 -20.51
CA PRO A 393 -12.55 10.91 -21.90
C PRO A 393 -12.30 12.11 -22.83
N THR A 394 -11.95 11.83 -24.09
CA THR A 394 -11.88 12.87 -25.14
C THR A 394 -13.27 13.44 -25.41
N PRO A 395 -13.41 14.74 -25.74
CA PRO A 395 -12.33 15.71 -25.96
C PRO A 395 -11.84 16.42 -24.69
N TRP A 396 -12.40 16.16 -23.51
CA TRP A 396 -12.15 16.84 -22.25
C TRP A 396 -10.84 16.40 -21.57
N GLY A 397 -10.34 15.24 -21.92
CA GLY A 397 -9.07 14.67 -21.55
C GLY A 397 -8.46 13.88 -22.71
N ARG A 398 -7.49 13.05 -22.40
CA ARG A 398 -6.75 12.24 -23.39
C ARG A 398 -7.13 10.75 -23.32
N ALA A 399 -8.03 10.36 -22.42
CA ALA A 399 -8.25 8.97 -22.03
C ALA A 399 -6.96 8.24 -21.65
N ALA A 400 -6.01 8.97 -21.05
CA ALA A 400 -4.67 8.53 -20.76
C ALA A 400 -4.64 7.33 -19.80
N GLY A 401 -3.94 6.27 -20.20
CA GLY A 401 -3.64 5.13 -19.34
C GLY A 401 -2.62 5.47 -18.25
N ALA A 402 -2.34 4.54 -17.36
CA ALA A 402 -1.46 4.76 -16.22
C ALA A 402 -0.04 5.19 -16.62
N VAL A 403 0.54 4.57 -17.65
CA VAL A 403 1.88 4.91 -18.14
C VAL A 403 1.92 6.35 -18.66
N GLU A 404 0.95 6.75 -19.50
CA GLU A 404 0.88 8.10 -20.04
C GLU A 404 0.72 9.14 -18.94
N GLN A 405 -0.13 8.88 -17.94
CA GLN A 405 -0.30 9.77 -16.80
C GLN A 405 1.01 9.98 -16.03
N LEU A 406 1.78 8.90 -15.79
CA LEU A 406 3.08 8.99 -15.11
C LEU A 406 4.13 9.75 -15.93
N VAL A 407 4.16 9.57 -17.25
CA VAL A 407 5.02 10.36 -18.14
C VAL A 407 4.67 11.84 -18.05
N ILE A 408 3.38 12.17 -18.12
CA ILE A 408 2.88 13.56 -17.99
C ILE A 408 3.33 14.17 -16.65
N GLU A 409 3.15 13.45 -15.54
CA GLU A 409 3.60 13.89 -14.22
C GLU A 409 5.11 14.17 -14.18
N GLN A 410 5.93 13.29 -14.72
CA GLN A 410 7.38 13.43 -14.72
C GLN A 410 7.85 14.62 -15.57
N GLU A 411 7.36 14.74 -16.81
CA GLU A 411 7.78 15.80 -17.72
C GLU A 411 7.26 17.17 -17.27
N PHE A 412 6.03 17.25 -16.75
CA PHE A 412 5.49 18.53 -16.22
C PHE A 412 6.22 18.97 -14.96
N ALA A 413 6.55 18.03 -14.06
CA ALA A 413 7.37 18.34 -12.89
C ALA A 413 8.76 18.86 -13.29
N ALA A 414 9.41 18.22 -14.28
CA ALA A 414 10.71 18.65 -14.80
C ALA A 414 10.67 20.05 -15.46
N ALA A 415 9.54 20.39 -16.12
CA ALA A 415 9.32 21.68 -16.75
C ALA A 415 8.80 22.77 -15.78
N GLY A 416 8.47 22.41 -14.52
CA GLY A 416 7.87 23.31 -13.54
C GLY A 416 6.42 23.70 -13.84
N ILE A 417 5.68 22.86 -14.59
CA ILE A 417 4.28 23.09 -14.94
C ILE A 417 3.38 22.43 -13.90
N ALA A 418 2.48 23.22 -13.32
CA ALA A 418 1.42 22.75 -12.42
C ALA A 418 0.09 22.63 -13.18
N ARG A 419 -0.57 21.47 -13.08
CA ARG A 419 -1.93 21.33 -13.61
C ARG A 419 -2.94 22.00 -12.68
N PRO A 420 -4.06 22.55 -13.23
CA PRO A 420 -5.12 23.13 -12.41
C PRO A 420 -5.69 22.12 -11.43
N ALA A 421 -5.95 22.53 -10.19
CA ALA A 421 -6.64 21.73 -9.19
C ALA A 421 -8.14 22.07 -9.23
N TYR A 422 -8.98 21.08 -9.48
CA TYR A 422 -10.42 21.26 -9.59
C TYR A 422 -11.20 20.84 -8.34
N GLY A 423 -10.65 19.97 -7.50
CA GLY A 423 -11.32 19.48 -6.31
C GLY A 423 -12.73 18.95 -6.62
N ILE A 424 -13.75 19.44 -5.89
CA ILE A 424 -15.15 19.05 -6.06
C ILE A 424 -15.65 19.32 -7.49
N THR A 425 -15.30 20.46 -8.06
CA THR A 425 -15.64 20.80 -9.43
C THR A 425 -15.23 19.67 -10.39
N GLY A 426 -14.04 19.07 -10.20
CA GLY A 426 -13.54 18.02 -11.08
C GLY A 426 -14.43 16.79 -11.14
N TRP A 427 -14.80 16.19 -10.02
CA TRP A 427 -15.63 14.97 -10.06
C TRP A 427 -17.10 15.23 -10.40
N VAL A 428 -17.61 16.44 -10.09
CA VAL A 428 -18.94 16.85 -10.55
C VAL A 428 -18.96 16.97 -12.06
N ILE A 429 -18.01 17.71 -12.65
CA ILE A 429 -17.90 17.88 -14.10
C ILE A 429 -17.69 16.56 -14.83
N LEU A 430 -16.86 15.66 -14.29
CA LEU A 430 -16.71 14.32 -14.88
C LEU A 430 -18.04 13.57 -14.91
N THR A 431 -18.87 13.72 -13.87
CA THR A 431 -20.22 13.14 -13.85
C THR A 431 -21.13 13.78 -14.90
N LEU A 432 -21.07 15.10 -15.09
CA LEU A 432 -21.82 15.79 -16.14
C LEU A 432 -21.41 15.30 -17.55
N ILE A 433 -20.10 15.14 -17.80
CA ILE A 433 -19.60 14.56 -19.06
C ILE A 433 -20.19 13.16 -19.32
N GLN A 434 -20.43 12.38 -18.27
CA GLN A 434 -20.90 11.00 -18.36
C GLN A 434 -22.45 10.89 -18.54
N TYR A 435 -23.22 11.83 -18.00
CA TYR A 435 -24.67 11.68 -17.85
C TYR A 435 -25.52 12.87 -18.34
N ALA A 436 -24.91 14.03 -18.56
CA ALA A 436 -25.63 15.20 -19.07
C ALA A 436 -25.85 15.14 -20.58
N THR A 437 -26.78 15.94 -21.09
CA THR A 437 -26.99 16.13 -22.53
C THR A 437 -25.86 16.96 -23.15
N ASP A 438 -25.68 16.88 -24.48
CA ASP A 438 -24.66 17.67 -25.18
C ASP A 438 -24.80 19.18 -24.93
N ASP A 439 -26.02 19.69 -24.86
CA ASP A 439 -26.31 21.10 -24.57
C ASP A 439 -25.91 21.47 -23.13
N GLN A 440 -26.18 20.60 -22.18
CA GLN A 440 -25.75 20.77 -20.78
C GLN A 440 -24.21 20.71 -20.64
N VAL A 441 -23.57 19.76 -21.32
CA VAL A 441 -22.11 19.65 -21.36
C VAL A 441 -21.48 20.91 -21.95
N ALA A 442 -22.01 21.40 -23.08
CA ALA A 442 -21.55 22.63 -23.72
C ALA A 442 -21.70 23.86 -22.81
N ARG A 443 -22.76 23.93 -22.01
CA ARG A 443 -23.06 25.05 -21.11
C ARG A 443 -22.14 25.06 -19.86
N TRP A 444 -21.83 23.91 -19.30
CA TRP A 444 -21.22 23.84 -17.94
C TRP A 444 -19.77 23.40 -17.89
N VAL A 445 -19.33 22.54 -18.82
CA VAL A 445 -18.02 21.89 -18.67
C VAL A 445 -16.87 22.88 -18.90
N ARG A 446 -16.93 23.62 -20.01
CA ARG A 446 -15.84 24.55 -20.35
C ARG A 446 -15.67 25.68 -19.32
N PRO A 447 -16.71 26.40 -18.88
CA PRO A 447 -16.58 27.43 -17.86
C PRO A 447 -16.05 26.90 -16.51
N ALA A 448 -16.35 25.65 -16.17
CA ALA A 448 -15.83 25.02 -14.96
C ALA A 448 -14.34 24.65 -15.09
N LEU A 449 -13.90 24.17 -16.26
CA LEU A 449 -12.47 23.90 -16.53
C LEU A 449 -11.66 25.19 -16.58
N ASP A 450 -12.21 26.28 -17.12
CA ASP A 450 -11.59 27.62 -17.11
C ASP A 450 -11.59 28.24 -15.69
N GLN A 451 -12.19 27.56 -14.70
CA GLN A 451 -12.34 28.03 -13.30
C GLN A 451 -13.17 29.31 -13.16
N GLU A 452 -14.00 29.63 -14.15
CA GLU A 452 -14.95 30.74 -14.09
C GLU A 452 -16.11 30.42 -13.12
N VAL A 453 -16.47 29.14 -13.00
CA VAL A 453 -17.56 28.65 -12.13
C VAL A 453 -17.05 27.53 -11.23
N VAL A 454 -17.16 27.73 -9.93
CA VAL A 454 -16.87 26.72 -8.91
C VAL A 454 -18.14 25.93 -8.61
N TRP A 455 -18.02 24.62 -8.46
CA TRP A 455 -19.14 23.72 -8.16
C TRP A 455 -19.05 23.13 -6.76
N CYS A 456 -20.20 22.92 -6.13
CA CYS A 456 -20.32 22.14 -4.91
C CYS A 456 -21.23 20.93 -5.10
N GLN A 457 -21.10 19.94 -4.20
CA GLN A 457 -21.89 18.69 -4.19
C GLN A 457 -22.91 18.75 -3.06
N LEU A 458 -24.21 18.67 -3.39
CA LEU A 458 -25.34 18.85 -2.49
C LEU A 458 -26.07 17.51 -2.29
N PHE A 459 -25.42 16.55 -1.61
CA PHE A 459 -25.94 15.19 -1.43
C PHE A 459 -26.43 14.93 -0.02
N SER A 460 -25.58 15.08 0.98
CA SER A 460 -25.88 14.74 2.36
C SER A 460 -26.96 15.62 2.98
N GLU A 461 -27.78 15.03 3.85
CA GLU A 461 -28.79 15.72 4.66
C GLU A 461 -28.61 15.39 6.13
N PRO A 462 -29.19 16.16 7.08
CA PRO A 462 -29.05 15.87 8.51
C PRO A 462 -29.39 14.42 8.90
N ASP A 463 -30.39 13.81 8.26
CA ASP A 463 -30.84 12.44 8.51
C ASP A 463 -30.34 11.41 7.48
N ALA A 464 -29.60 11.84 6.45
CA ALA A 464 -29.16 11.01 5.34
C ALA A 464 -27.69 11.30 4.94
N GLY A 465 -26.77 10.71 5.71
CA GLY A 465 -25.33 10.71 5.43
C GLY A 465 -24.93 9.40 4.75
N SER A 466 -24.55 8.37 5.51
CA SER A 466 -24.18 7.05 4.98
C SER A 466 -25.31 6.37 4.20
N ASP A 467 -26.55 6.61 4.55
CA ASP A 467 -27.72 6.22 3.76
C ASP A 467 -28.11 7.36 2.78
N ALA A 468 -27.26 7.60 1.80
CA ALA A 468 -27.42 8.69 0.82
C ALA A 468 -28.72 8.60 0.00
N ALA A 469 -29.36 7.43 -0.08
CA ALA A 469 -30.66 7.27 -0.72
C ALA A 469 -31.83 7.67 0.19
N GLY A 470 -31.59 7.89 1.48
CA GLY A 470 -32.60 8.30 2.46
C GLY A 470 -32.96 9.78 2.43
N ILE A 471 -32.54 10.54 1.41
CA ILE A 471 -32.77 11.98 1.28
C ILE A 471 -34.26 12.35 1.29
N LYS A 472 -34.55 13.52 1.86
CA LYS A 472 -35.89 14.10 2.03
C LYS A 472 -36.07 15.44 1.32
N ALA A 473 -34.99 16.12 0.92
CA ALA A 473 -35.10 17.34 0.10
C ALA A 473 -35.89 17.02 -1.16
N ARG A 474 -37.00 17.70 -1.33
CA ARG A 474 -38.04 17.37 -2.30
C ARG A 474 -38.06 18.36 -3.45
N ALA A 475 -38.23 17.85 -4.67
CA ALA A 475 -38.57 18.64 -5.84
C ALA A 475 -40.03 18.36 -6.27
N THR A 476 -40.85 19.42 -6.30
CA THR A 476 -42.25 19.34 -6.70
C THR A 476 -42.39 19.87 -8.11
N ARG A 477 -43.05 19.11 -8.99
CA ARG A 477 -43.27 19.49 -10.39
C ARG A 477 -44.12 20.75 -10.49
N VAL A 478 -43.66 21.69 -11.29
CA VAL A 478 -44.41 22.92 -11.67
C VAL A 478 -44.27 23.17 -13.17
N GLU A 479 -44.90 24.21 -13.70
CA GLU A 479 -44.78 24.58 -15.12
C GLU A 479 -43.31 24.96 -15.44
N GLY A 480 -42.70 24.28 -16.40
CA GLY A 480 -41.34 24.52 -16.90
C GLY A 480 -40.20 24.03 -16.00
N GLY A 481 -40.51 23.38 -14.88
CA GLY A 481 -39.44 22.93 -13.97
C GLY A 481 -39.94 22.36 -12.65
N TRP A 482 -39.14 22.59 -11.62
CA TRP A 482 -39.29 22.00 -10.28
C TRP A 482 -39.08 23.06 -9.18
N LEU A 483 -39.85 22.99 -8.11
CA LEU A 483 -39.60 23.74 -6.89
C LEU A 483 -38.91 22.83 -5.88
N VAL A 484 -37.70 23.20 -5.52
CA VAL A 484 -36.85 22.45 -4.56
C VAL A 484 -37.01 23.03 -3.16
N ASN A 485 -37.32 22.15 -2.21
CA ASN A 485 -37.43 22.47 -0.78
C ASN A 485 -36.65 21.44 0.06
N GLY A 486 -35.88 21.92 1.02
CA GLY A 486 -35.13 21.03 1.93
C GLY A 486 -33.84 21.63 2.43
N GLN A 487 -32.97 20.75 2.93
CA GLN A 487 -31.68 21.14 3.50
C GLN A 487 -30.62 20.13 3.08
N LYS A 488 -29.44 20.63 2.73
CA LYS A 488 -28.22 19.84 2.57
C LYS A 488 -27.20 20.24 3.63
N VAL A 489 -26.34 19.31 4.00
CA VAL A 489 -25.32 19.51 5.06
C VAL A 489 -23.98 18.93 4.63
N TRP A 490 -22.91 19.35 5.28
CA TRP A 490 -21.54 18.93 4.98
C TRP A 490 -21.09 19.32 3.57
N THR A 491 -21.66 20.40 3.01
CA THR A 491 -21.33 20.85 1.66
C THR A 491 -20.06 21.68 1.69
N SER A 492 -18.96 21.08 1.21
CA SER A 492 -17.68 21.78 1.13
C SER A 492 -17.74 22.92 0.11
N GLY A 493 -17.24 24.11 0.50
CA GLY A 493 -17.09 25.24 -0.40
C GLY A 493 -18.37 25.84 -0.95
N ALA A 494 -19.56 25.51 -0.41
CA ALA A 494 -20.84 26.03 -0.92
C ALA A 494 -20.90 27.56 -0.93
N HIS A 495 -20.24 28.22 0.00
CA HIS A 495 -20.17 29.69 0.09
C HIS A 495 -19.33 30.33 -1.02
N LEU A 496 -18.57 29.56 -1.79
CA LEU A 496 -17.76 29.98 -2.93
C LEU A 496 -18.34 29.48 -4.26
N ALA A 497 -19.28 28.55 -4.20
CA ALA A 497 -19.80 27.88 -5.40
C ALA A 497 -20.82 28.75 -6.12
N GLY A 498 -20.68 28.84 -7.45
CA GLY A 498 -21.71 29.41 -8.33
C GLY A 498 -22.80 28.39 -8.68
N MET A 499 -22.45 27.11 -8.79
CA MET A 499 -23.35 26.01 -9.12
C MET A 499 -23.27 24.88 -8.10
N GLY A 500 -24.40 24.23 -7.84
CA GLY A 500 -24.51 23.06 -6.98
C GLY A 500 -25.09 21.87 -7.74
N PHE A 501 -24.46 20.69 -7.56
CA PHE A 501 -24.96 19.43 -8.08
C PHE A 501 -25.71 18.70 -6.98
N ALA A 502 -27.03 18.58 -7.09
CA ALA A 502 -27.90 18.13 -6.02
C ALA A 502 -28.66 16.83 -6.34
N THR A 503 -28.87 16.02 -5.31
CA THR A 503 -29.87 14.94 -5.30
C THR A 503 -31.15 15.43 -4.63
N VAL A 504 -32.31 15.22 -5.27
CA VAL A 504 -33.62 15.60 -4.72
C VAL A 504 -34.62 14.46 -4.88
N ARG A 505 -35.65 14.42 -4.02
CA ARG A 505 -36.73 13.46 -4.04
C ARG A 505 -37.85 13.98 -4.95
N THR A 506 -38.02 13.39 -6.12
CA THR A 506 -39.10 13.72 -7.08
C THR A 506 -40.30 12.82 -6.92
N ASN A 507 -40.09 11.56 -6.49
CA ASN A 507 -41.17 10.61 -6.23
C ASN A 507 -41.01 9.96 -4.85
N PRO A 508 -41.85 10.31 -3.85
CA PRO A 508 -41.80 9.72 -2.52
C PRO A 508 -42.53 8.36 -2.39
N ASP A 509 -43.30 7.96 -3.38
CA ASP A 509 -44.24 6.82 -3.32
C ASP A 509 -43.60 5.50 -3.82
N VAL A 510 -42.30 5.54 -4.18
CA VAL A 510 -41.53 4.40 -4.67
C VAL A 510 -40.37 4.06 -3.71
N PRO A 511 -39.71 2.90 -3.86
CA PRO A 511 -38.51 2.58 -3.05
C PRO A 511 -37.47 3.68 -3.12
N LYS A 512 -36.76 3.91 -2.01
CA LYS A 512 -35.88 5.10 -1.83
C LYS A 512 -34.84 5.33 -2.92
N HIS A 513 -34.41 4.27 -3.62
CA HIS A 513 -33.44 4.37 -4.72
C HIS A 513 -34.07 4.71 -6.08
N GLU A 514 -35.40 4.64 -6.22
CA GLU A 514 -36.16 4.81 -7.49
C GLU A 514 -36.85 6.17 -7.48
N GLY A 515 -36.84 7.05 -6.76
CA GLY A 515 -37.54 8.34 -6.78
C GLY A 515 -36.61 9.53 -6.54
N ILE A 516 -35.33 9.34 -6.88
CA ILE A 516 -34.31 10.38 -6.80
C ILE A 516 -34.04 10.94 -8.20
N THR A 517 -33.91 12.25 -8.29
CA THR A 517 -33.46 12.95 -9.50
C THR A 517 -32.22 13.77 -9.15
N THR A 518 -31.26 13.89 -10.06
CA THR A 518 -30.13 14.80 -9.95
C THR A 518 -30.42 16.08 -10.73
N VAL A 519 -30.12 17.21 -10.11
CA VAL A 519 -30.36 18.54 -10.67
C VAL A 519 -29.16 19.45 -10.45
N VAL A 520 -29.03 20.45 -11.33
CA VAL A 520 -28.10 21.56 -11.13
C VAL A 520 -28.87 22.72 -10.51
N ILE A 521 -28.31 23.35 -9.50
CA ILE A 521 -28.89 24.49 -8.80
C ILE A 521 -27.94 25.68 -8.90
N ASP A 522 -28.46 26.82 -9.37
CA ASP A 522 -27.74 28.09 -9.23
C ASP A 522 -27.69 28.44 -7.73
N MET A 523 -26.45 28.51 -7.17
CA MET A 523 -26.26 28.78 -5.75
C MET A 523 -26.61 30.22 -5.34
N HIS A 524 -26.86 31.10 -6.33
CA HIS A 524 -27.32 32.48 -6.12
C HIS A 524 -28.80 32.70 -6.43
N ALA A 525 -29.54 31.61 -6.75
CA ALA A 525 -30.96 31.67 -6.99
C ALA A 525 -31.74 32.10 -5.75
N ASP A 526 -32.86 32.77 -5.98
CA ASP A 526 -33.80 33.10 -4.92
C ASP A 526 -34.23 31.85 -4.15
N GLY A 527 -34.18 31.90 -2.81
CA GLY A 527 -34.53 30.77 -1.94
C GLY A 527 -33.36 29.87 -1.56
N VAL A 528 -32.15 30.06 -2.11
CA VAL A 528 -30.94 29.37 -1.66
C VAL A 528 -30.30 30.16 -0.50
N GLU A 529 -30.08 29.50 0.62
CA GLU A 529 -29.39 30.09 1.76
C GLU A 529 -28.22 29.19 2.19
N VAL A 530 -27.00 29.75 2.21
CA VAL A 530 -25.77 29.04 2.62
C VAL A 530 -25.35 29.50 4.00
N ARG A 531 -25.17 28.56 4.94
CA ARG A 531 -24.71 28.81 6.32
C ARG A 531 -23.43 28.06 6.60
N PRO A 532 -22.30 28.74 6.84
CA PRO A 532 -21.05 28.08 7.18
C PRO A 532 -21.13 27.32 8.51
N LEU A 533 -20.57 26.11 8.54
CA LEU A 533 -20.45 25.28 9.74
C LEU A 533 -19.04 25.44 10.33
N ARG A 534 -18.98 25.86 11.58
CA ARG A 534 -17.69 25.98 12.27
C ARG A 534 -17.20 24.61 12.72
N MET A 535 -16.04 24.21 12.23
CA MET A 535 -15.39 22.94 12.54
C MET A 535 -14.55 23.00 13.83
N THR A 536 -14.10 21.86 14.31
CA THR A 536 -13.22 21.73 15.48
C THR A 536 -11.86 22.42 15.31
N THR A 537 -11.41 22.60 14.06
CA THR A 537 -10.22 23.37 13.69
C THR A 537 -10.40 24.89 13.81
N GLY A 538 -11.67 25.36 13.98
CA GLY A 538 -12.03 26.77 13.96
C GLY A 538 -12.36 27.33 12.58
N GLY A 539 -12.06 26.60 11.50
CA GLY A 539 -12.43 26.93 10.12
C GLY A 539 -13.91 26.63 9.82
N SER A 540 -14.38 27.07 8.65
CA SER A 540 -15.77 26.90 8.20
C SER A 540 -15.81 26.47 6.72
N GLU A 541 -15.14 25.38 6.40
CA GLU A 541 -15.06 24.83 5.02
C GLU A 541 -16.36 24.14 4.61
N PHE A 542 -17.08 23.52 5.58
CA PHE A 542 -18.37 22.91 5.34
C PHE A 542 -19.52 23.89 5.57
N ASN A 543 -20.62 23.64 4.90
CA ASN A 543 -21.81 24.48 4.97
C ASN A 543 -23.09 23.65 5.09
N GLU A 544 -24.11 24.24 5.70
CA GLU A 544 -25.51 23.90 5.48
C GLU A 544 -26.05 24.72 4.33
N VAL A 545 -26.86 24.11 3.49
CA VAL A 545 -27.52 24.77 2.36
C VAL A 545 -29.03 24.51 2.47
N PHE A 546 -29.82 25.57 2.56
CA PHE A 546 -31.26 25.51 2.65
C PHE A 546 -31.88 25.91 1.30
N PHE A 547 -32.92 25.19 0.91
CA PHE A 547 -33.73 25.47 -0.26
C PHE A 547 -35.14 25.79 0.17
N ASN A 548 -35.63 26.95 -0.23
CA ASN A 548 -36.98 27.41 0.05
C ASN A 548 -37.65 27.87 -1.26
N ASP A 549 -38.44 26.97 -1.85
CA ASP A 549 -39.08 27.14 -3.16
C ASP A 549 -38.10 27.55 -4.28
N VAL A 550 -36.91 26.96 -4.29
CA VAL A 550 -35.88 27.21 -5.32
C VAL A 550 -36.37 26.62 -6.64
N PHE A 551 -36.55 27.48 -7.66
CA PHE A 551 -36.94 27.03 -8.98
C PHE A 551 -35.76 26.47 -9.77
N VAL A 552 -35.91 25.24 -10.26
CA VAL A 552 -34.95 24.54 -11.12
C VAL A 552 -35.62 24.25 -12.45
N PRO A 553 -35.13 24.79 -13.57
CA PRO A 553 -35.67 24.50 -14.91
C PRO A 553 -35.55 23.04 -15.29
N ASP A 554 -36.40 22.56 -16.20
CA ASP A 554 -36.30 21.22 -16.77
C ASP A 554 -34.95 20.96 -17.43
N ASP A 555 -34.35 21.98 -18.04
CA ASP A 555 -33.04 21.91 -18.71
C ASP A 555 -31.88 21.75 -17.73
N ASP A 556 -32.11 21.87 -16.41
CA ASP A 556 -31.12 21.68 -15.36
C ASP A 556 -31.26 20.32 -14.65
N VAL A 557 -32.14 19.45 -15.15
CA VAL A 557 -32.23 18.05 -14.71
C VAL A 557 -31.16 17.23 -15.43
N VAL A 558 -30.32 16.51 -14.68
CA VAL A 558 -29.24 15.67 -15.22
C VAL A 558 -29.61 14.20 -15.15
N GLY A 559 -29.66 13.57 -16.31
CA GLY A 559 -30.13 12.18 -16.44
C GLY A 559 -31.66 12.07 -16.34
N PRO A 560 -32.21 10.85 -16.23
CA PRO A 560 -33.67 10.64 -16.18
C PRO A 560 -34.28 11.13 -14.86
N VAL A 561 -35.47 11.71 -14.92
CA VAL A 561 -36.31 11.94 -13.73
C VAL A 561 -36.55 10.60 -13.04
N ASP A 562 -36.48 10.58 -11.70
CA ASP A 562 -36.56 9.38 -10.85
C ASP A 562 -35.43 8.37 -11.04
N GLY A 563 -34.49 8.60 -11.98
CA GLY A 563 -33.31 7.77 -12.26
C GLY A 563 -31.97 8.29 -11.70
N GLY A 564 -32.00 9.38 -10.93
CA GLY A 564 -30.82 10.10 -10.44
C GLY A 564 -29.91 9.31 -9.49
N TRP A 565 -30.38 8.19 -8.92
CA TRP A 565 -29.53 7.36 -8.08
C TRP A 565 -28.33 6.78 -8.83
N THR A 566 -28.48 6.44 -10.11
CA THR A 566 -27.38 5.97 -10.95
C THR A 566 -26.33 7.07 -11.13
N VAL A 567 -26.77 8.30 -11.39
CA VAL A 567 -25.89 9.47 -11.54
C VAL A 567 -25.19 9.79 -10.23
N ALA A 568 -25.92 9.78 -9.11
CA ALA A 568 -25.36 10.01 -7.79
C ALA A 568 -24.26 9.00 -7.41
N ARG A 569 -24.48 7.71 -7.73
CA ARG A 569 -23.46 6.66 -7.51
C ARG A 569 -22.20 6.88 -8.34
N ALA A 570 -22.33 7.35 -9.58
CA ALA A 570 -21.19 7.68 -10.41
C ALA A 570 -20.41 8.86 -9.83
N THR A 571 -21.09 9.90 -9.35
CA THR A 571 -20.45 11.03 -8.66
C THR A 571 -19.66 10.58 -7.44
N LEU A 572 -20.23 9.73 -6.58
CA LEU A 572 -19.55 9.17 -5.41
C LEU A 572 -18.35 8.29 -5.81
N GLY A 573 -18.44 7.58 -6.94
CA GLY A 573 -17.32 6.83 -7.50
C GLY A 573 -16.19 7.75 -7.97
N ASN A 574 -16.51 8.80 -8.71
CA ASN A 574 -15.56 9.81 -9.19
C ASN A 574 -14.88 10.55 -8.03
N GLU A 575 -15.64 10.92 -6.98
CA GLU A 575 -15.14 11.49 -5.73
C GLU A 575 -14.12 10.57 -5.08
N SER A 576 -14.46 9.27 -4.90
CA SER A 576 -13.57 8.29 -4.24
C SER A 576 -12.24 8.12 -4.99
N VAL A 577 -12.27 8.11 -6.32
CA VAL A 577 -11.07 8.04 -7.15
C VAL A 577 -10.23 9.32 -7.04
N SER A 578 -10.87 10.48 -7.06
CA SER A 578 -10.18 11.79 -6.95
C SER A 578 -9.48 11.96 -5.61
N ILE A 579 -10.15 11.63 -4.51
CA ILE A 579 -9.58 11.70 -3.14
C ILE A 579 -8.47 10.68 -2.97
N GLY A 580 -8.66 9.44 -3.42
CA GLY A 580 -7.67 8.36 -3.32
C GLY A 580 -6.42 8.59 -4.17
N GLY A 581 -6.52 9.33 -5.27
CA GLY A 581 -5.39 9.66 -6.16
C GLY A 581 -4.46 10.79 -5.67
N GLY A 582 -4.66 11.28 -4.45
CA GLY A 582 -3.82 12.35 -3.88
C GLY A 582 -4.07 13.75 -4.47
N GLN A 583 -5.00 13.89 -5.41
CA GLN A 583 -5.45 15.18 -5.95
C GLN A 583 -6.53 15.86 -5.07
N GLY A 584 -6.95 15.19 -4.01
CA GLY A 584 -8.00 15.64 -3.09
C GLY A 584 -7.52 16.51 -1.93
N GLY A 585 -6.29 17.03 -1.98
CA GLY A 585 -5.89 18.10 -1.06
C GLY A 585 -6.77 19.31 -1.33
N MET A 586 -7.70 19.62 -0.41
CA MET A 586 -8.45 20.88 -0.42
C MET A 586 -7.48 22.05 -0.12
N SER A 587 -6.63 22.41 -1.08
CA SER A 587 -6.08 23.75 -1.10
C SER A 587 -7.13 24.64 -1.77
N MET A 588 -8.02 25.21 -0.96
CA MET A 588 -8.89 26.27 -1.42
C MET A 588 -8.02 27.45 -1.86
N PRO A 589 -8.28 28.08 -3.02
CA PRO A 589 -7.66 29.34 -3.35
C PRO A 589 -8.05 30.36 -2.27
N GLY A 590 -7.09 30.81 -1.45
CA GLY A 590 -7.31 31.86 -0.46
C GLY A 590 -7.02 31.54 1.00
N SER A 591 -6.47 30.36 1.36
CA SER A 591 -5.94 30.12 2.69
C SER A 591 -4.43 30.39 2.71
N GLY A 592 -4.07 31.67 2.73
CA GLY A 592 -2.74 32.21 2.97
C GLY A 592 -2.75 33.00 4.26
#